data_e6d2214af690a4c56559a26c8679bda7
#
_entry.id   e6d2214af690a4c56559a26c8679bda7
#
_cell.length_a   1.000
_cell.length_b   1.000
_cell.length_c   1.000
_cell.angle_alpha   90.00
_cell.angle_beta   90.00
_cell.angle_gamma   90.00
#
_symmetry.space_group_name_H-M   'P 1'
#
loop_
_entity.id
_entity.type
_entity.pdbx_description
1 polymer ?
#
loop_
_entity_poly.entity_id
_entity_poly.type
_entity_poly.pdbx_seq_one_letter_code
_entity_poly.pdbx_strand_id
1 'polypeptide(L)'
;MTLLATWSVQTSTCSLTTVVPDGCRDLIIKTVEGAPPHWFVSPLFDHAKSILVEEHSLLMGFRFKAGVEIAEAELIDFIKQKPPYPDDVKHYLDDFTRLDCAVEEALDCLASDVLSIKEASLRLGVSSRTLQRLVLAKTGRTPSYWFQLARARKAARCISGSVGFSEAAEQYGFSDQAHMNREFRRWFRATPSEILKSPTIIEQLHDTGYG
;
A
#
# COMPACT_ATOMS: atom_id res chain seq x y z
N MET A 1 9.83 8.44 -12.33
CA MET A 1 9.28 9.09 -11.11
C MET A 1 8.66 8.02 -10.23
N THR A 2 9.19 7.86 -9.03
CA THR A 2 8.87 6.78 -8.08
C THR A 2 7.88 7.21 -7.01
N LEU A 3 7.76 8.53 -6.76
CA LEU A 3 6.81 9.11 -5.83
C LEU A 3 5.37 9.05 -6.39
N LEU A 4 4.43 8.53 -5.59
CA LEU A 4 3.01 8.40 -5.92
C LEU A 4 2.18 9.55 -5.33
N ALA A 5 2.37 9.85 -4.05
CA ALA A 5 1.62 10.87 -3.32
C ALA A 5 2.40 11.41 -2.12
N THR A 6 1.91 12.49 -1.55
CA THR A 6 2.36 12.99 -0.23
C THR A 6 1.13 13.17 0.66
N TRP A 7 1.31 12.91 1.96
CA TRP A 7 0.25 13.07 2.94
C TRP A 7 0.78 13.66 4.25
N SER A 8 -0.09 14.24 5.06
CA SER A 8 0.26 14.69 6.39
C SER A 8 -0.89 14.47 7.35
N VAL A 9 -0.56 14.14 8.59
CA VAL A 9 -1.51 13.95 9.69
C VAL A 9 -0.97 14.65 10.92
N GLN A 10 -1.79 15.49 11.54
CA GLN A 10 -1.51 16.10 12.82
C GLN A 10 -2.46 15.53 13.87
N THR A 11 -1.92 15.11 15.00
CA THR A 11 -2.70 14.54 16.10
C THR A 11 -2.74 15.48 17.30
N SER A 12 -3.91 15.64 17.87
CA SER A 12 -4.14 16.43 19.10
C SER A 12 -4.26 15.55 20.35
N THR A 13 -4.46 14.26 20.17
CA THR A 13 -4.63 13.27 21.25
C THR A 13 -3.91 11.98 20.91
N CYS A 14 -3.46 11.26 21.93
CA CYS A 14 -2.96 9.92 21.77
C CYS A 14 -4.10 8.99 21.30
N SER A 15 -3.92 8.32 20.16
CA SER A 15 -4.95 7.46 19.58
C SER A 15 -4.38 6.23 18.90
N LEU A 16 -5.16 5.15 18.92
CA LEU A 16 -4.86 3.95 18.17
C LEU A 16 -5.51 4.06 16.78
N THR A 17 -4.69 4.11 15.74
CA THR A 17 -5.18 4.13 14.36
C THR A 17 -4.90 2.80 13.67
N THR A 18 -5.78 2.40 12.77
CA THR A 18 -5.58 1.22 11.92
C THR A 18 -5.00 1.67 10.60
N VAL A 19 -3.86 1.11 10.20
CA VAL A 19 -3.25 1.30 8.88
C VAL A 19 -3.61 0.10 8.01
N VAL A 20 -4.25 0.38 6.89
CA VAL A 20 -4.70 -0.62 5.92
C VAL A 20 -3.58 -0.89 4.90
N PRO A 21 -3.30 -2.16 4.53
CA PRO A 21 -2.29 -2.45 3.51
C PRO A 21 -2.73 -1.88 2.16
N ASP A 22 -1.88 -1.05 1.59
CA ASP A 22 -2.11 -0.37 0.31
C ASP A 22 -1.07 -0.73 -0.76
N GLY A 23 -0.17 -1.68 -0.46
CA GLY A 23 0.87 -2.12 -1.38
C GLY A 23 2.01 -1.12 -1.58
N CYS A 24 2.02 -0.03 -0.85
CA CYS A 24 3.00 1.04 -0.91
C CYS A 24 3.93 1.03 0.32
N ARG A 25 5.06 1.71 0.18
CA ARG A 25 5.94 2.09 1.29
C ARG A 25 6.05 3.61 1.29
N ASP A 26 6.19 4.18 2.46
CA ASP A 26 6.32 5.63 2.63
C ASP A 26 7.65 5.97 3.31
N LEU A 27 8.35 7.00 2.84
CA LEU A 27 9.31 7.71 3.69
C LEU A 27 8.52 8.64 4.60
N ILE A 28 8.67 8.48 5.90
CA ILE A 28 7.88 9.23 6.89
C ILE A 28 8.81 10.06 7.78
N ILE A 29 8.45 11.32 7.99
CA ILE A 29 8.98 12.16 9.06
C ILE A 29 7.93 12.26 10.16
N LYS A 30 8.33 11.92 11.38
CA LYS A 30 7.55 12.14 12.59
C LYS A 30 8.21 13.24 13.41
N THR A 31 7.45 14.30 13.70
CA THR A 31 7.86 15.41 14.55
C THR A 31 6.97 15.43 15.78
N VAL A 32 7.59 15.48 16.95
CA VAL A 32 6.91 15.64 18.24
C VAL A 32 7.49 16.87 18.91
N GLU A 33 6.67 17.64 19.60
CA GLU A 33 7.14 18.84 20.31
C GLU A 33 8.24 18.51 21.32
N GLY A 34 9.35 19.24 21.25
CA GLY A 34 10.50 19.03 22.15
C GLY A 34 11.43 17.86 21.79
N ALA A 35 11.16 17.13 20.70
CA ALA A 35 12.00 16.03 20.22
C ALA A 35 12.54 16.30 18.80
N PRO A 36 13.74 15.77 18.47
CA PRO A 36 14.24 15.88 17.10
C PRO A 36 13.36 15.08 16.12
N PRO A 37 13.23 15.53 14.86
CA PRO A 37 12.49 14.81 13.85
C PRO A 37 13.02 13.39 13.65
N HIS A 38 12.13 12.42 13.55
CA HIS A 38 12.46 11.02 13.32
C HIS A 38 12.04 10.60 11.91
N TRP A 39 13.01 10.17 11.10
CA TRP A 39 12.79 9.69 9.73
C TRP A 39 12.89 8.18 9.67
N PHE A 40 11.96 7.55 8.96
CA PHE A 40 11.97 6.12 8.72
C PHE A 40 11.18 5.77 7.46
N VAL A 41 11.44 4.59 6.90
CA VAL A 41 10.67 4.04 5.79
C VAL A 41 9.70 3.01 6.33
N SER A 42 8.40 3.13 5.97
CA SER A 42 7.39 2.18 6.41
C SER A 42 7.65 0.79 5.82
N PRO A 43 7.37 -0.30 6.56
CA PRO A 43 7.40 -1.63 5.96
C PRO A 43 6.21 -1.83 5.01
N LEU A 44 6.35 -2.78 4.08
CA LEU A 44 5.21 -3.26 3.30
C LEU A 44 4.33 -4.14 4.19
N PHE A 45 3.13 -3.68 4.49
CA PHE A 45 2.21 -4.40 5.37
C PHE A 45 1.49 -5.55 4.65
N ASP A 46 1.49 -6.73 5.26
CA ASP A 46 0.78 -7.93 4.79
C ASP A 46 -0.68 -8.00 5.27
N HIS A 47 -1.04 -7.17 6.24
CA HIS A 47 -2.39 -7.04 6.79
C HIS A 47 -2.50 -5.73 7.58
N ALA A 48 -3.71 -5.30 7.87
CA ALA A 48 -3.97 -4.10 8.67
C ALA A 48 -3.27 -4.17 10.04
N LYS A 49 -2.68 -3.05 10.44
CA LYS A 49 -1.93 -2.87 11.70
C LYS A 49 -2.54 -1.76 12.52
N SER A 50 -2.69 -2.00 13.82
CA SER A 50 -2.99 -0.93 14.76
C SER A 50 -1.69 -0.27 15.19
N ILE A 51 -1.60 1.04 15.02
CA ILE A 51 -0.43 1.86 15.35
C ILE A 51 -0.87 2.90 16.39
N LEU A 52 -0.11 2.99 17.47
CA LEU A 52 -0.29 4.06 18.45
C LEU A 52 0.34 5.33 17.89
N VAL A 53 -0.47 6.37 17.73
CA VAL A 53 -0.01 7.71 17.34
C VAL A 53 -0.02 8.59 18.58
N GLU A 54 1.14 9.18 18.88
CA GLU A 54 1.32 10.04 20.05
C GLU A 54 0.58 11.36 19.87
N GLU A 55 0.13 11.96 20.98
CA GLU A 55 -0.44 13.30 20.96
C GLU A 55 0.57 14.35 20.50
N HIS A 56 0.08 15.45 19.95
CA HIS A 56 0.88 16.58 19.47
C HIS A 56 2.00 16.17 18.48
N SER A 57 1.78 15.08 17.72
CA SER A 57 2.69 14.67 16.67
C SER A 57 2.20 15.10 15.29
N LEU A 58 3.16 15.52 14.45
CA LEU A 58 2.97 15.73 13.03
C LEU A 58 3.71 14.62 12.27
N LEU A 59 2.97 13.89 11.44
CA LEU A 59 3.53 12.92 10.51
C LEU A 59 3.35 13.46 9.09
N MET A 60 4.43 13.41 8.30
CA MET A 60 4.38 13.65 6.85
C MET A 60 4.97 12.45 6.15
N GLY A 61 4.30 11.98 5.11
CA GLY A 61 4.71 10.81 4.34
C GLY A 61 4.87 11.12 2.86
N PHE A 62 5.90 10.52 2.27
CA PHE A 62 6.18 10.51 0.84
C PHE A 62 5.95 9.09 0.37
N ARG A 63 4.80 8.84 -0.25
CA ARG A 63 4.35 7.52 -0.67
C ARG A 63 4.98 7.14 -2.00
N PHE A 64 5.63 5.99 -2.03
CA PHE A 64 6.20 5.44 -3.26
C PHE A 64 5.20 4.53 -3.97
N LYS A 65 5.32 4.45 -5.29
CA LYS A 65 4.60 3.47 -6.10
C LYS A 65 4.89 2.04 -5.61
N ALA A 66 3.92 1.15 -5.78
CA ALA A 66 4.12 -0.27 -5.51
C ALA A 66 5.31 -0.83 -6.31
N GLY A 67 6.11 -1.67 -5.67
CA GLY A 67 7.28 -2.30 -6.30
C GLY A 67 8.54 -1.43 -6.38
N VAL A 68 8.53 -0.21 -5.86
CA VAL A 68 9.74 0.64 -5.79
C VAL A 68 10.79 0.01 -4.89
N GLU A 69 12.00 -0.13 -5.42
CA GLU A 69 13.22 -0.44 -4.66
C GLU A 69 13.71 0.85 -3.99
N ILE A 70 14.00 0.79 -2.70
CA ILE A 70 14.45 1.93 -1.89
C ILE A 70 15.80 1.57 -1.29
N ALA A 71 16.84 2.38 -1.55
CA ALA A 71 18.12 2.33 -0.86
C ALA A 71 17.96 2.97 0.53
N GLU A 72 17.27 2.25 1.44
CA GLU A 72 16.73 2.79 2.69
C GLU A 72 17.82 3.30 3.61
N ALA A 73 18.93 2.55 3.77
CA ALA A 73 20.03 2.94 4.65
C ALA A 73 20.69 4.23 4.15
N GLU A 74 20.99 4.30 2.85
CA GLU A 74 21.63 5.44 2.22
C GLU A 74 20.72 6.68 2.26
N LEU A 75 19.42 6.50 2.02
CA LEU A 75 18.43 7.58 2.09
C LEU A 75 18.35 8.17 3.51
N ILE A 76 18.23 7.31 4.51
CA ILE A 76 18.13 7.75 5.92
C ILE A 76 19.43 8.40 6.39
N ASP A 77 20.59 7.86 6.01
CA ASP A 77 21.89 8.46 6.36
C ASP A 77 22.10 9.81 5.67
N PHE A 78 21.70 9.96 4.41
CA PHE A 78 21.73 11.24 3.70
C PHE A 78 20.86 12.28 4.43
N ILE A 79 19.61 11.94 4.78
CA ILE A 79 18.69 12.84 5.48
C ILE A 79 19.23 13.25 6.85
N LYS A 80 19.85 12.34 7.60
CA LYS A 80 20.46 12.65 8.91
C LYS A 80 21.62 13.62 8.80
N GLN A 81 22.45 13.50 7.76
CA GLN A 81 23.58 14.38 7.54
C GLN A 81 23.17 15.77 7.04
N LYS A 82 22.15 15.83 6.23
CA LYS A 82 21.63 17.06 5.62
C LYS A 82 20.11 17.07 5.71
N PRO A 83 19.54 17.41 6.88
CA PRO A 83 18.09 17.40 7.05
C PRO A 83 17.45 18.37 6.03
N PRO A 84 16.72 17.85 5.04
CA PRO A 84 16.03 18.68 4.08
C PRO A 84 14.78 19.30 4.72
N TYR A 85 14.36 20.46 4.23
CA TYR A 85 12.98 20.86 4.44
C TYR A 85 12.05 19.86 3.75
N PRO A 86 10.86 19.59 4.30
CA PRO A 86 9.92 18.62 3.70
C PRO A 86 9.65 18.83 2.21
N ASP A 87 9.61 20.09 1.76
CA ASP A 87 9.40 20.43 0.35
C ASP A 87 10.61 20.06 -0.54
N ASP A 88 11.82 20.04 0.01
CA ASP A 88 13.04 19.71 -0.72
C ASP A 88 13.24 18.18 -0.84
N VAL A 89 12.62 17.39 0.02
CA VAL A 89 12.79 15.91 0.04
C VAL A 89 12.52 15.30 -1.33
N LYS A 90 11.49 15.78 -2.02
CA LYS A 90 11.09 15.25 -3.34
C LYS A 90 12.21 15.28 -4.38
N HIS A 91 13.09 16.27 -4.29
CA HIS A 91 14.22 16.43 -5.24
C HIS A 91 15.31 15.37 -5.07
N TYR A 92 15.39 14.75 -3.90
CA TYR A 92 16.42 13.77 -3.58
C TYR A 92 15.91 12.32 -3.70
N LEU A 93 14.58 12.10 -3.71
CA LEU A 93 14.04 10.74 -3.67
C LEU A 93 14.45 9.90 -4.88
N ASP A 94 14.55 10.48 -6.07
CA ASP A 94 14.91 9.77 -7.29
C ASP A 94 16.36 9.24 -7.26
N ASP A 95 17.25 9.83 -6.43
CA ASP A 95 18.63 9.37 -6.25
C ASP A 95 18.71 8.06 -5.44
N PHE A 96 17.70 7.79 -4.60
CA PHE A 96 17.66 6.66 -3.67
C PHE A 96 16.55 5.66 -3.99
N THR A 97 15.78 5.90 -5.06
CA THR A 97 14.64 5.05 -5.39
C THR A 97 14.64 4.66 -6.85
N ARG A 98 14.27 3.41 -7.13
CA ARG A 98 14.18 2.88 -8.49
C ARG A 98 12.94 2.04 -8.66
N LEU A 99 12.25 2.19 -9.79
CA LEU A 99 11.18 1.31 -10.22
C LEU A 99 11.56 0.70 -11.56
N ASP A 100 11.63 -0.62 -11.61
CA ASP A 100 11.86 -1.39 -12.83
C ASP A 100 10.57 -1.34 -13.67
N CYS A 101 10.67 -0.89 -14.93
CA CYS A 101 9.51 -0.76 -15.82
C CYS A 101 8.76 -2.08 -16.02
N ALA A 102 9.47 -3.21 -16.08
CA ALA A 102 8.83 -4.52 -16.22
C ALA A 102 8.07 -4.92 -14.94
N VAL A 103 8.52 -4.47 -13.76
CA VAL A 103 7.81 -4.66 -12.50
C VAL A 103 6.58 -3.76 -12.44
N GLU A 104 6.71 -2.50 -12.80
CA GLU A 104 5.57 -1.56 -12.87
C GLU A 104 4.48 -2.12 -13.78
N GLU A 105 4.81 -2.50 -15.01
CA GLU A 105 3.88 -3.11 -15.97
C GLU A 105 3.24 -4.41 -15.44
N ALA A 106 4.04 -5.27 -14.78
CA ALA A 106 3.55 -6.50 -14.19
C ALA A 106 2.57 -6.24 -13.06
N LEU A 107 2.86 -5.29 -12.18
CA LEU A 107 1.98 -4.93 -11.05
C LEU A 107 0.70 -4.26 -11.56
N ASP A 108 0.77 -3.36 -12.53
CA ASP A 108 -0.39 -2.72 -13.14
C ASP A 108 -1.31 -3.76 -13.81
N CYS A 109 -0.73 -4.73 -14.52
CA CYS A 109 -1.48 -5.83 -15.11
C CYS A 109 -2.16 -6.68 -14.02
N LEU A 110 -1.46 -7.02 -12.93
CA LEU A 110 -2.04 -7.79 -11.81
C LEU A 110 -3.13 -7.00 -11.05
N ALA A 111 -3.05 -5.68 -11.06
CA ALA A 111 -4.06 -4.79 -10.50
C ALA A 111 -5.21 -4.48 -11.47
N SER A 112 -5.13 -4.86 -12.72
CA SER A 112 -6.19 -4.62 -13.70
C SER A 112 -7.43 -5.52 -13.47
N ASP A 113 -8.21 -5.77 -14.49
CA ASP A 113 -9.41 -6.61 -14.50
C ASP A 113 -9.13 -8.09 -14.80
N VAL A 114 -7.88 -8.55 -14.66
CA VAL A 114 -7.53 -9.95 -14.81
C VAL A 114 -8.18 -10.81 -13.72
N LEU A 115 -8.59 -12.01 -14.09
CA LEU A 115 -9.22 -12.96 -13.18
C LEU A 115 -8.23 -13.98 -12.59
N SER A 116 -7.02 -14.04 -13.12
CA SER A 116 -5.99 -14.98 -12.66
C SER A 116 -4.57 -14.53 -13.03
N ILE A 117 -3.59 -15.07 -12.29
CA ILE A 117 -2.16 -14.87 -12.61
C ILE A 117 -1.79 -15.45 -13.98
N LYS A 118 -2.47 -16.53 -14.40
CA LYS A 118 -2.28 -17.11 -15.72
C LYS A 118 -2.72 -16.13 -16.82
N GLU A 119 -3.84 -15.47 -16.64
CA GLU A 119 -4.32 -14.45 -17.57
C GLU A 119 -3.38 -13.24 -17.59
N ALA A 120 -2.93 -12.75 -16.43
CA ALA A 120 -1.95 -11.67 -16.35
C ALA A 120 -0.66 -12.03 -17.11
N SER A 121 -0.14 -13.25 -16.94
CA SER A 121 1.06 -13.70 -17.64
C SER A 121 0.86 -13.77 -19.16
N LEU A 122 -0.33 -14.16 -19.62
CA LEU A 122 -0.68 -14.16 -21.06
C LEU A 122 -0.76 -12.73 -21.62
N ARG A 123 -1.40 -11.79 -20.91
CA ARG A 123 -1.48 -10.37 -21.32
C ARG A 123 -0.08 -9.73 -21.44
N LEU A 124 0.82 -10.10 -20.52
CA LEU A 124 2.21 -9.62 -20.51
C LEU A 124 3.12 -10.36 -21.52
N GLY A 125 2.63 -11.37 -22.22
CA GLY A 125 3.43 -12.14 -23.18
C GLY A 125 4.54 -12.98 -22.53
N VAL A 126 4.43 -13.33 -21.24
CA VAL A 126 5.44 -14.09 -20.49
C VAL A 126 4.86 -15.36 -19.90
N SER A 127 5.74 -16.32 -19.53
CA SER A 127 5.28 -17.47 -18.76
C SER A 127 4.95 -17.09 -17.30
N SER A 128 4.03 -17.82 -16.65
CA SER A 128 3.73 -17.61 -15.23
C SER A 128 4.98 -17.78 -14.34
N ARG A 129 5.93 -18.63 -14.74
CA ARG A 129 7.22 -18.80 -14.05
C ARG A 129 8.10 -17.55 -14.18
N THR A 130 8.11 -16.91 -15.35
CA THR A 130 8.87 -15.66 -15.59
C THR A 130 8.27 -14.53 -14.76
N LEU A 131 6.94 -14.37 -14.78
CA LEU A 131 6.22 -13.39 -13.95
C LEU A 131 6.51 -13.62 -12.46
N GLN A 132 6.43 -14.87 -11.99
CA GLN A 132 6.73 -15.23 -10.61
C GLN A 132 8.15 -14.82 -10.21
N ARG A 133 9.14 -15.15 -11.03
CA ARG A 133 10.55 -14.84 -10.76
C ARG A 133 10.82 -13.33 -10.74
N LEU A 134 10.29 -12.60 -11.74
CA LEU A 134 10.46 -11.16 -11.84
C LEU A 134 9.89 -10.45 -10.60
N VAL A 135 8.60 -10.65 -10.34
CA VAL A 135 7.88 -9.95 -9.26
C VAL A 135 8.46 -10.31 -7.90
N LEU A 136 8.74 -11.61 -7.64
CA LEU A 136 9.30 -12.05 -6.36
C LEU A 136 10.70 -11.47 -6.12
N ALA A 137 11.58 -11.50 -7.14
CA ALA A 137 12.95 -11.02 -7.01
C ALA A 137 13.01 -9.51 -6.74
N LYS A 138 12.09 -8.74 -7.33
CA LYS A 138 12.11 -7.27 -7.26
C LYS A 138 11.30 -6.69 -6.10
N THR A 139 10.22 -7.37 -5.69
CA THR A 139 9.32 -6.84 -4.65
C THR A 139 9.36 -7.61 -3.34
N GLY A 140 10.05 -8.75 -3.31
CA GLY A 140 10.02 -9.67 -2.17
C GLY A 140 8.64 -10.34 -1.93
N ARG A 141 7.68 -10.13 -2.85
CA ARG A 141 6.33 -10.69 -2.77
C ARG A 141 5.96 -11.42 -4.06
N THR A 142 5.10 -12.42 -3.95
CA THR A 142 4.65 -13.20 -5.13
C THR A 142 3.61 -12.43 -5.95
N PRO A 143 3.43 -12.75 -7.25
CA PRO A 143 2.29 -12.22 -8.02
C PRO A 143 0.94 -12.49 -7.37
N SER A 144 0.80 -13.63 -6.67
CA SER A 144 -0.42 -13.95 -5.93
C SER A 144 -0.71 -12.97 -4.81
N TYR A 145 0.33 -12.51 -4.09
CA TYR A 145 0.16 -11.47 -3.07
C TYR A 145 -0.42 -10.19 -3.69
N TRP A 146 0.20 -9.68 -4.75
CA TRP A 146 -0.20 -8.45 -5.41
C TRP A 146 -1.61 -8.54 -6.01
N PHE A 147 -1.90 -9.63 -6.73
CA PHE A 147 -3.22 -9.88 -7.29
C PHE A 147 -4.31 -9.92 -6.20
N GLN A 148 -4.07 -10.64 -5.10
CA GLN A 148 -5.04 -10.76 -4.02
C GLN A 148 -5.24 -9.44 -3.26
N LEU A 149 -4.18 -8.67 -3.04
CA LEU A 149 -4.27 -7.35 -2.41
C LEU A 149 -5.11 -6.40 -3.26
N ALA A 150 -4.80 -6.27 -4.56
CA ALA A 150 -5.57 -5.44 -5.47
C ALA A 150 -7.05 -5.82 -5.50
N ARG A 151 -7.33 -7.13 -5.62
CA ARG A 151 -8.69 -7.67 -5.60
C ARG A 151 -9.44 -7.34 -4.33
N ALA A 152 -8.80 -7.53 -3.17
CA ALA A 152 -9.41 -7.25 -1.88
C ALA A 152 -9.71 -5.74 -1.70
N ARG A 153 -8.78 -4.86 -2.08
CA ARG A 153 -8.97 -3.40 -2.03
C ARG A 153 -10.10 -2.94 -2.95
N LYS A 154 -10.14 -3.43 -4.19
CA LYS A 154 -11.22 -3.11 -5.15
C LYS A 154 -12.60 -3.55 -4.62
N ALA A 155 -12.70 -4.77 -4.10
CA ALA A 155 -13.95 -5.25 -3.51
C ALA A 155 -14.37 -4.43 -2.28
N ALA A 156 -13.41 -4.02 -1.44
CA ALA A 156 -13.68 -3.19 -0.26
C ALA A 156 -14.17 -1.78 -0.65
N ARG A 157 -13.60 -1.18 -1.70
CA ARG A 157 -14.11 0.09 -2.25
C ARG A 157 -15.50 -0.06 -2.85
N CYS A 158 -15.74 -1.16 -3.56
CA CYS A 158 -17.03 -1.45 -4.18
C CYS A 158 -18.17 -1.53 -3.14
N ILE A 159 -17.98 -2.27 -2.06
CA ILE A 159 -18.99 -2.38 -1.00
C ILE A 159 -19.23 -1.04 -0.27
N SER A 160 -18.23 -0.17 -0.16
CA SER A 160 -18.41 1.17 0.42
C SER A 160 -19.27 2.08 -0.45
N GLY A 161 -19.39 1.77 -1.75
CA GLY A 161 -20.29 2.42 -2.72
C GLY A 161 -21.71 1.84 -2.75
N SER A 162 -22.14 1.07 -1.71
CA SER A 162 -23.50 0.50 -1.58
C SER A 162 -23.80 -0.73 -2.45
N VAL A 163 -22.78 -1.41 -2.98
CA VAL A 163 -22.95 -2.70 -3.68
C VAL A 163 -23.12 -3.83 -2.65
N GLY A 164 -24.01 -4.78 -2.94
CA GLY A 164 -24.25 -5.93 -2.07
C GLY A 164 -23.04 -6.86 -1.94
N PHE A 165 -22.86 -7.49 -0.77
CA PHE A 165 -21.68 -8.33 -0.51
C PHE A 165 -21.56 -9.53 -1.46
N SER A 166 -22.68 -10.14 -1.83
CA SER A 166 -22.70 -11.26 -2.77
C SER A 166 -22.32 -10.81 -4.19
N GLU A 167 -22.83 -9.66 -4.62
CA GLU A 167 -22.54 -9.04 -5.91
C GLU A 167 -21.06 -8.64 -5.99
N ALA A 168 -20.53 -7.99 -4.96
CA ALA A 168 -19.11 -7.66 -4.88
C ALA A 168 -18.22 -8.92 -4.91
N ALA A 169 -18.63 -10.01 -4.22
CA ALA A 169 -17.90 -11.27 -4.26
C ALA A 169 -17.82 -11.85 -5.67
N GLU A 170 -18.93 -11.87 -6.41
CA GLU A 170 -19.00 -12.33 -7.79
C GLU A 170 -18.17 -11.43 -8.72
N GLN A 171 -18.39 -10.11 -8.66
CA GLN A 171 -17.71 -9.13 -9.51
C GLN A 171 -16.20 -9.19 -9.42
N TYR A 172 -15.66 -9.42 -8.22
CA TYR A 172 -14.20 -9.47 -7.99
C TYR A 172 -13.65 -10.90 -7.92
N GLY A 173 -14.39 -11.91 -8.41
CA GLY A 173 -13.90 -13.27 -8.62
C GLY A 173 -13.62 -14.04 -7.32
N PHE A 174 -14.36 -13.76 -6.24
CA PHE A 174 -14.43 -14.64 -5.08
C PHE A 174 -15.43 -15.76 -5.38
N SER A 175 -15.17 -16.97 -4.88
CA SER A 175 -16.08 -18.11 -5.09
C SER A 175 -17.46 -17.89 -4.46
N ASP A 176 -17.50 -17.16 -3.36
CA ASP A 176 -18.70 -16.83 -2.59
C ASP A 176 -18.41 -15.69 -1.59
N GLN A 177 -19.46 -15.20 -0.94
CA GLN A 177 -19.35 -14.19 0.11
C GLN A 177 -18.47 -14.66 1.29
N ALA A 178 -18.51 -15.94 1.64
CA ALA A 178 -17.71 -16.48 2.74
C ALA A 178 -16.21 -16.48 2.42
N HIS A 179 -15.84 -16.73 1.17
CA HIS A 179 -14.47 -16.58 0.68
C HIS A 179 -14.02 -15.11 0.76
N MET A 180 -14.84 -14.17 0.27
CA MET A 180 -14.55 -12.75 0.39
C MET A 180 -14.37 -12.34 1.85
N ASN A 181 -15.22 -12.79 2.77
CA ASN A 181 -15.11 -12.50 4.21
C ASN A 181 -13.80 -13.02 4.80
N ARG A 182 -13.31 -14.21 4.39
CA ARG A 182 -12.02 -14.75 4.83
C ARG A 182 -10.86 -13.89 4.34
N GLU A 183 -10.89 -13.46 3.07
CA GLU A 183 -9.86 -12.59 2.51
C GLU A 183 -9.87 -11.20 3.17
N PHE A 184 -11.03 -10.62 3.46
CA PHE A 184 -11.14 -9.35 4.17
C PHE A 184 -10.56 -9.43 5.59
N ARG A 185 -10.87 -10.49 6.34
CA ARG A 185 -10.25 -10.72 7.65
C ARG A 185 -8.73 -10.90 7.57
N ARG A 186 -8.25 -11.52 6.51
CA ARG A 186 -6.81 -11.67 6.27
C ARG A 186 -6.14 -10.34 6.03
N TRP A 187 -6.68 -9.52 5.11
CA TRP A 187 -6.06 -8.26 4.69
C TRP A 187 -6.35 -7.11 5.66
N PHE A 188 -7.61 -6.92 6.03
CA PHE A 188 -8.08 -5.75 6.76
C PHE A 188 -8.31 -6.01 8.25
N ARG A 189 -8.18 -7.26 8.70
CA ARG A 189 -8.54 -7.69 10.08
C ARG A 189 -9.98 -7.36 10.45
N ALA A 190 -10.83 -7.18 9.45
CA ALA A 190 -12.22 -6.77 9.57
C ALA A 190 -13.08 -7.53 8.56
N THR A 191 -14.35 -7.70 8.89
CA THR A 191 -15.37 -8.20 7.95
C THR A 191 -15.88 -7.04 7.08
N PRO A 192 -16.56 -7.31 5.93
CA PRO A 192 -17.20 -6.27 5.13
C PRO A 192 -18.09 -5.33 5.93
N SER A 193 -18.90 -5.87 6.84
CA SER A 193 -19.79 -5.07 7.70
C SER A 193 -19.05 -4.20 8.71
N GLU A 194 -17.89 -4.63 9.21
CA GLU A 194 -17.04 -3.85 10.10
C GLU A 194 -16.33 -2.74 9.34
N ILE A 195 -15.88 -3.00 8.10
CA ILE A 195 -15.29 -1.98 7.23
C ILE A 195 -16.28 -0.84 6.99
N LEU A 196 -17.55 -1.16 6.66
CA LEU A 196 -18.59 -0.15 6.43
C LEU A 196 -18.89 0.73 7.66
N LYS A 197 -18.56 0.25 8.85
CA LYS A 197 -18.73 0.99 10.11
C LYS A 197 -17.48 1.81 10.51
N SER A 198 -16.40 1.71 9.76
CA SER A 198 -15.13 2.36 10.07
C SER A 198 -14.80 3.45 9.03
N PRO A 199 -15.13 4.72 9.29
CA PRO A 199 -14.79 5.81 8.38
C PRO A 199 -13.30 5.86 8.05
N THR A 200 -12.43 5.63 9.04
CA THR A 200 -10.97 5.63 8.86
C THR A 200 -10.49 4.55 7.89
N ILE A 201 -11.06 3.34 7.92
CA ILE A 201 -10.71 2.29 6.96
C ILE A 201 -11.22 2.66 5.56
N ILE A 202 -12.44 3.17 5.45
CA ILE A 202 -13.03 3.60 4.16
C ILE A 202 -12.17 4.69 3.53
N GLU A 203 -11.79 5.72 4.28
CA GLU A 203 -10.94 6.81 3.81
C GLU A 203 -9.62 6.26 3.25
N GLN A 204 -8.90 5.43 4.01
CA GLN A 204 -7.64 4.82 3.55
C GLN A 204 -7.80 3.89 2.34
N LEU A 205 -8.95 3.23 2.19
CA LEU A 205 -9.22 2.42 0.99
C LEU A 205 -9.36 3.29 -0.26
N HIS A 206 -9.84 4.53 -0.13
CA HIS A 206 -9.97 5.49 -1.23
C HIS A 206 -8.71 6.33 -1.46
N ASP A 207 -7.76 6.33 -0.51
CA ASP A 207 -6.46 6.94 -0.71
C ASP A 207 -5.67 6.29 -1.85
N THR A 208 -4.79 7.09 -2.45
CA THR A 208 -3.90 6.62 -3.51
C THR A 208 -3.02 5.48 -3.03
N GLY A 209 -3.08 4.35 -3.71
CA GLY A 209 -2.34 3.13 -3.38
C GLY A 209 -2.41 2.13 -4.53
N TYR A 210 -1.92 0.91 -4.30
CA TYR A 210 -1.95 -0.17 -5.28
C TYR A 210 -3.33 -0.84 -5.35
N GLY A 211 -3.84 -1.03 -6.57
CA GLY A 211 -5.06 -1.79 -6.87
C GLY A 211 -6.36 -1.01 -6.71
#